data_9491cb22d2c74851ea1fedb50d2d1554
#
_entry.id   9491cb22d2c74851ea1fedb50d2d1554
#
_cell.length_a   1.000
_cell.length_b   1.000
_cell.length_c   1.000
_cell.angle_alpha   90.00
_cell.angle_beta   90.00
_cell.angle_gamma   90.00
#
_symmetry.space_group_name_H-M   'P 1'
#
loop_
_entity.id
_entity.type
_entity.pdbx_description
1 polymer ?
#
loop_
_entity_poly.entity_id
_entity_poly.type
_entity_poly.pdbx_seq_one_letter_code
_entity_poly.pdbx_strand_id
1 'polypeptide(L)'
;MKYIVAIIQPDRLEEVLDRLTEKEIHLVTVTNVLGRGRQKGISEVYRSHKEAGSLLRKLKIEIAVNDDYVKQAMEAIVQGARTGKIGDGKIFVLDLHDVLRIRTGETGKNAIG
;
A
#
# COMPACT_ATOMS: atom_id res chain seq x y z
N MET A 1 7.97 13.53 -8.17
CA MET A 1 6.81 12.64 -8.08
C MET A 1 7.24 11.25 -7.62
N LYS A 2 6.46 10.64 -6.78
CA LYS A 2 6.77 9.30 -6.27
C LYS A 2 5.56 8.39 -6.41
N TYR A 3 5.84 7.12 -6.59
CA TYR A 3 4.84 6.08 -6.62
C TYR A 3 4.98 5.26 -5.35
N ILE A 4 3.93 5.22 -4.55
CA ILE A 4 3.94 4.53 -3.27
C ILE A 4 3.12 3.26 -3.41
N VAL A 5 3.73 2.14 -3.07
CA VAL A 5 3.06 0.84 -3.05
C VAL A 5 3.11 0.32 -1.62
N ALA A 6 1.96 0.02 -1.06
CA ALA A 6 1.89 -0.53 0.29
C ALA A 6 1.19 -1.88 0.28
N ILE A 7 1.77 -2.85 0.96
CA ILE A 7 1.13 -4.15 1.16
C ILE A 7 0.70 -4.19 2.62
N ILE A 8 -0.59 -4.33 2.86
CA ILE A 8 -1.17 -4.25 4.20
C ILE A 8 -2.10 -5.44 4.47
N GLN A 9 -2.47 -5.61 5.73
CA GLN A 9 -3.49 -6.57 6.11
C GLN A 9 -4.85 -6.09 5.62
N PRO A 10 -5.70 -6.99 5.11
CA PRO A 10 -6.99 -6.59 4.56
C PRO A 10 -7.90 -5.86 5.55
N ASP A 11 -7.87 -6.24 6.82
CA ASP A 11 -8.74 -5.63 7.83
C ASP A 11 -8.30 -4.23 8.24
N ARG A 12 -7.17 -3.73 7.71
CA ARG A 12 -6.70 -2.38 8.01
C ARG A 12 -7.04 -1.37 6.92
N LEU A 13 -7.73 -1.79 5.87
CA LEU A 13 -7.98 -0.91 4.73
C LEU A 13 -8.73 0.36 5.11
N GLU A 14 -9.82 0.25 5.85
CA GLU A 14 -10.63 1.43 6.18
C GLU A 14 -9.83 2.44 6.99
N GLU A 15 -9.06 1.98 7.98
CA GLU A 15 -8.21 2.86 8.76
C GLU A 15 -7.19 3.58 7.91
N VAL A 16 -6.56 2.86 6.98
CA VAL A 16 -5.58 3.46 6.08
C VAL A 16 -6.24 4.52 5.19
N LEU A 17 -7.39 4.19 4.61
CA LEU A 17 -8.09 5.14 3.75
C LEU A 17 -8.53 6.38 4.52
N ASP A 18 -9.00 6.22 5.75
CA ASP A 18 -9.39 7.35 6.59
C ASP A 18 -8.21 8.26 6.89
N ARG A 19 -7.06 7.66 7.22
CA ARG A 19 -5.86 8.44 7.49
C ARG A 19 -5.35 9.18 6.26
N LEU A 20 -5.41 8.54 5.10
CA LEU A 20 -5.02 9.19 3.84
C LEU A 20 -5.97 10.34 3.51
N THR A 21 -7.26 10.15 3.72
CA THR A 21 -8.27 11.19 3.49
C THR A 21 -8.02 12.41 4.38
N GLU A 22 -7.63 12.20 5.64
CA GLU A 22 -7.27 13.30 6.54
C GLU A 22 -6.10 14.13 6.01
N LYS A 23 -5.24 13.54 5.20
CA LYS A 23 -4.10 14.23 4.58
C LYS A 23 -4.43 14.72 3.17
N GLU A 24 -5.70 14.68 2.79
CA GLU A 24 -6.18 15.10 1.47
C GLU A 24 -5.59 14.26 0.34
N ILE A 25 -5.31 13.00 0.62
CA ILE A 25 -4.86 12.04 -0.39
C ILE A 25 -6.03 11.11 -0.66
N HIS A 26 -6.72 11.35 -1.79
CA HIS A 26 -7.98 10.66 -2.10
C HIS A 26 -7.85 9.62 -3.21
N LEU A 27 -6.90 9.79 -4.12
CA LEU A 27 -6.80 8.93 -5.29
C LEU A 27 -5.91 7.73 -4.96
N VAL A 28 -6.57 6.63 -4.68
CA VAL A 28 -5.92 5.40 -4.21
C VAL A 28 -6.45 4.23 -5.03
N THR A 29 -5.56 3.39 -5.50
CA THR A 29 -5.94 2.14 -6.17
C THR A 29 -5.68 0.99 -5.21
N VAL A 30 -6.64 0.09 -5.08
CA VAL A 30 -6.55 -1.05 -4.17
C VAL A 30 -6.72 -2.34 -4.96
N THR A 31 -5.84 -3.29 -4.71
CA THR A 31 -5.86 -4.60 -5.38
C THR A 31 -5.75 -5.72 -4.34
N ASN A 32 -6.54 -6.75 -4.50
CA ASN A 32 -6.39 -7.98 -3.72
C ASN A 32 -5.18 -8.74 -4.23
N VAL A 33 -4.30 -9.13 -3.33
CA VAL A 33 -3.09 -9.86 -3.69
C VAL A 33 -2.86 -10.99 -2.70
N LEU A 34 -1.99 -11.92 -3.08
CA LEU A 34 -1.52 -12.96 -2.18
C LEU A 34 -0.06 -12.72 -1.89
N GLY A 35 0.29 -12.79 -0.64
CA GLY A 35 1.66 -12.57 -0.22
C GLY A 35 2.15 -13.64 0.74
N ARG A 36 3.44 -13.88 0.71
CA ARG A 36 4.10 -14.76 1.66
C ARG A 36 5.12 -13.94 2.43
N GLY A 37 5.03 -13.98 3.75
CA GLY A 37 5.95 -13.25 4.59
C GLY A 37 6.24 -14.03 5.86
N ARG A 38 6.88 -13.36 6.79
CA ARG A 38 7.18 -13.94 8.07
C ARG A 38 5.97 -13.76 8.98
N GLN A 39 5.18 -14.81 9.11
CA GLN A 39 4.11 -14.81 10.07
C GLN A 39 4.25 -16.06 10.91
N LYS A 40 4.41 -15.85 12.19
CA LYS A 40 4.82 -16.88 13.12
C LYS A 40 3.92 -18.10 13.11
N GLY A 41 2.64 -17.91 13.19
CA GLY A 41 1.71 -19.02 13.21
C GLY A 41 1.68 -19.82 11.92
N ILE A 42 2.05 -19.20 10.81
CA ILE A 42 1.96 -19.83 9.51
C ILE A 42 3.04 -20.85 9.28
N SER A 43 4.27 -20.55 9.66
CA SER A 43 5.34 -21.51 9.48
C SER A 43 5.11 -22.77 10.27
N GLU A 44 4.41 -22.71 11.39
CA GLU A 44 4.05 -23.89 12.13
C GLU A 44 2.90 -24.67 11.49
N VAL A 45 1.89 -23.95 11.03
CA VAL A 45 0.72 -24.55 10.43
C VAL A 45 1.03 -25.23 9.12
N TYR A 46 1.86 -24.60 8.28
CA TYR A 46 2.07 -25.05 6.92
C TYR A 46 3.37 -25.75 6.65
N ARG A 47 4.18 -25.99 7.65
CA ARG A 47 5.46 -26.66 7.41
C ARG A 47 5.32 -28.07 6.83
N SER A 48 4.21 -28.70 7.02
CA SER A 48 3.92 -30.01 6.44
C SER A 48 3.15 -29.91 5.13
N HIS A 49 2.83 -28.70 4.69
CA HIS A 49 2.11 -28.45 3.46
C HIS A 49 3.01 -27.75 2.46
N LYS A 50 2.55 -27.69 1.22
CA LYS A 50 3.30 -27.02 0.17
C LYS A 50 3.15 -25.50 0.28
N GLU A 51 3.94 -24.77 -0.52
CA GLU A 51 3.96 -23.31 -0.51
C GLU A 51 2.60 -22.66 -0.69
N ALA A 52 1.69 -23.33 -1.38
CA ALA A 52 0.35 -22.79 -1.58
C ALA A 52 -0.33 -22.45 -0.25
N GLY A 53 -0.04 -23.24 0.81
CA GLY A 53 -0.60 -23.00 2.12
C GLY A 53 0.02 -21.81 2.85
N SER A 54 1.15 -21.30 2.37
CA SER A 54 1.82 -20.16 3.01
C SER A 54 1.45 -18.82 2.41
N LEU A 55 0.61 -18.80 1.37
CA LEU A 55 0.16 -17.57 0.74
C LEU A 55 -1.08 -17.06 1.46
N LEU A 56 -1.05 -15.78 1.81
CA LEU A 56 -2.12 -15.13 2.54
C LEU A 56 -2.68 -13.97 1.77
N ARG A 57 -3.94 -13.69 2.00
CA ARG A 57 -4.58 -12.52 1.43
C ARG A 57 -3.97 -11.26 2.02
N LYS A 58 -3.61 -10.36 1.15
CA LYS A 58 -3.14 -9.02 1.49
C LYS A 58 -3.83 -8.03 0.56
N LEU A 59 -3.71 -6.76 0.86
CA LEU A 59 -4.14 -5.71 -0.06
C LEU A 59 -2.93 -4.92 -0.48
N LYS A 60 -2.91 -4.57 -1.77
CA LYS A 60 -1.92 -3.67 -2.33
C LYS A 60 -2.58 -2.32 -2.57
N ILE A 61 -2.01 -1.28 -1.99
CA ILE A 61 -2.45 0.09 -2.18
C ILE A 61 -1.42 0.79 -3.04
N GLU A 62 -1.87 1.50 -4.07
CA GLU A 62 -0.99 2.24 -4.97
C GLU A 62 -1.44 3.69 -5.01
N ILE A 63 -0.48 4.60 -4.83
CA ILE A 63 -0.73 6.04 -4.79
C ILE A 63 0.40 6.74 -5.52
N ALA A 64 0.05 7.64 -6.43
CA ALA A 64 1.03 8.56 -7.02
C ALA A 64 0.89 9.90 -6.31
N VAL A 65 1.99 10.45 -5.83
CA VAL A 65 1.98 11.73 -5.12
C VAL A 65 3.12 12.62 -5.57
N ASN A 66 2.93 13.93 -5.40
CA ASN A 66 4.03 14.87 -5.52
C ASN A 66 4.95 14.74 -4.30
N ASP A 67 6.19 15.16 -4.46
CA ASP A 67 7.20 14.99 -3.41
C ASP A 67 6.78 15.54 -2.06
N ASP A 68 6.05 16.64 -2.05
CA ASP A 68 5.58 17.29 -0.83
C ASP A 68 4.69 16.39 0.01
N TYR A 69 4.02 15.42 -0.60
CA TYR A 69 3.05 14.57 0.07
C TYR A 69 3.59 13.21 0.49
N VAL A 70 4.83 12.89 0.12
CA VAL A 70 5.39 11.55 0.38
C VAL A 70 5.40 11.21 1.85
N LYS A 71 5.95 12.12 2.66
CA LYS A 71 6.06 11.89 4.09
C LYS A 71 4.69 11.70 4.74
N GLN A 72 3.76 12.56 4.39
CA GLN A 72 2.40 12.50 4.92
C GLN A 72 1.70 11.22 4.53
N ALA A 73 1.88 10.79 3.29
CA ALA A 73 1.28 9.55 2.80
C ALA A 73 1.81 8.34 3.56
N MET A 74 3.13 8.28 3.72
CA MET A 74 3.75 7.17 4.45
C MET A 74 3.30 7.14 5.90
N GLU A 75 3.26 8.29 6.57
CA GLU A 75 2.80 8.39 7.95
C GLU A 75 1.35 7.92 8.09
N ALA A 76 0.49 8.34 7.17
CA ALA A 76 -0.92 7.94 7.18
C ALA A 76 -1.08 6.43 7.04
N ILE A 77 -0.34 5.83 6.11
CA ILE A 77 -0.39 4.38 5.91
C ILE A 77 0.09 3.65 7.16
N VAL A 78 1.19 4.09 7.74
CA VAL A 78 1.73 3.48 8.96
C VAL A 78 0.72 3.59 10.11
N GLN A 79 0.15 4.76 10.32
CA GLN A 79 -0.82 4.97 11.38
C GLN A 79 -2.05 4.07 11.23
N GLY A 80 -2.50 3.89 10.00
CA GLY A 80 -3.67 3.06 9.74
C GLY A 80 -3.40 1.56 9.74
N ALA A 81 -2.21 1.16 9.30
CA ALA A 81 -1.90 -0.26 9.07
C ALA A 81 -1.16 -0.95 10.21
N ARG A 82 -0.46 -0.19 11.04
CA ARG A 82 0.38 -0.78 12.08
C ARG A 82 -0.44 -1.41 13.20
N THR A 83 -0.15 -2.66 13.51
CA THR A 83 -0.68 -3.34 14.71
C THR A 83 0.45 -3.65 15.70
N GLY A 84 1.69 -3.63 15.25
CA GLY A 84 2.85 -4.02 16.04
C GLY A 84 3.16 -5.51 15.95
N LYS A 85 2.40 -6.23 15.17
CA LYS A 85 2.59 -7.67 15.00
C LYS A 85 3.28 -7.97 13.67
N ILE A 86 3.92 -9.12 13.60
CA ILE A 86 4.49 -9.61 12.34
C ILE A 86 3.36 -9.75 11.34
N GLY A 87 3.58 -9.28 10.12
CA GLY A 87 2.58 -9.34 9.07
C GLY A 87 1.92 -8.01 8.74
N ASP A 88 2.32 -6.93 9.42
CA ASP A 88 1.76 -5.60 9.16
C ASP A 88 2.02 -5.09 7.75
N GLY A 89 3.06 -5.57 7.09
CA GLY A 89 3.34 -5.23 5.71
C GLY A 89 4.48 -4.25 5.54
N LYS A 90 4.57 -3.72 4.33
CA LYS A 90 5.68 -2.82 3.94
C LYS A 90 5.18 -1.74 3.01
N ILE A 91 5.91 -0.65 2.97
CA ILE A 91 5.69 0.44 2.04
C ILE A 91 6.92 0.56 1.17
N PHE A 92 6.70 0.62 -0.14
CA PHE A 92 7.76 0.83 -1.13
C PHE A 92 7.55 2.19 -1.77
N VAL A 93 8.62 2.95 -1.92
CA VAL A 93 8.57 4.26 -2.55
C VAL A 93 9.49 4.25 -3.76
N LEU A 94 8.94 4.56 -4.92
CA LEU A 94 9.67 4.56 -6.17
C LEU A 94 9.62 5.94 -6.81
N ASP A 95 10.64 6.27 -7.56
CA ASP A 95 10.62 7.47 -8.39
C ASP A 95 9.62 7.26 -9.52
N LEU A 96 8.76 8.24 -9.71
CA LEU A 96 7.79 8.24 -10.78
C LEU A 96 8.25 9.23 -11.86
N HIS A 97 8.61 8.68 -13.01
CA HIS A 97 9.17 9.50 -14.09
C HIS A 97 8.15 10.48 -14.65
N ASP A 98 6.95 9.99 -14.94
CA ASP A 98 5.91 10.84 -15.51
C ASP A 98 4.53 10.26 -15.23
N VAL A 99 3.52 11.10 -15.38
CA VAL A 99 2.11 10.75 -15.23
C VAL A 99 1.36 11.45 -16.34
N LEU A 100 0.41 10.77 -16.94
CA LEU A 100 -0.48 11.40 -17.93
C LEU A 100 -1.92 11.12 -17.54
N ARG A 101 -2.71 12.16 -17.41
CA ARG A 101 -4.14 12.01 -17.13
C ARG A 101 -4.85 11.71 -18.46
N ILE A 102 -5.48 10.55 -18.52
CA ILE A 102 -6.08 10.06 -19.78
C ILE A 102 -7.12 11.06 -20.32
N ARG A 103 -7.98 11.58 -19.45
CA ARG A 103 -9.08 12.44 -19.89
C ARG A 103 -8.61 13.77 -20.49
N THR A 104 -7.58 14.37 -19.90
CA THR A 104 -7.18 15.73 -20.26
C THR A 104 -5.87 15.80 -21.07
N GLY A 105 -5.06 14.74 -21.01
CA GLY A 105 -3.73 14.77 -21.60
C GLY A 105 -2.70 15.53 -20.78
N GLU A 106 -3.08 16.05 -19.63
CA GLU A 106 -2.13 16.71 -18.73
C GLU A 106 -1.06 15.74 -18.28
N THR A 107 0.16 16.22 -18.12
CA THR A 107 1.29 15.40 -17.70
C THR A 107 1.95 15.99 -16.46
N GLY A 108 2.79 15.19 -15.84
CA GLY A 108 3.62 15.61 -14.73
C GLY A 108 2.84 15.95 -13.47
N LYS A 109 3.39 16.89 -12.74
CA LYS A 109 2.90 17.29 -11.44
C LYS A 109 1.40 17.61 -11.41
N ASN A 110 0.91 18.27 -12.43
CA ASN A 110 -0.51 18.66 -12.50
C ASN A 110 -1.44 17.49 -12.78
N ALA A 111 -0.92 16.38 -13.27
CA ALA A 111 -1.73 15.20 -13.58
C ALA A 111 -2.00 14.33 -12.37
N ILE A 112 -1.31 14.55 -11.27
CA ILE A 112 -1.44 13.73 -10.06
C ILE A 112 -2.68 14.10 -9.26
N GLY A 113 -3.02 15.33 -9.21
CA GLY A 113 -4.09 15.81 -8.36
C GLY A 113 -5.50 15.29 -8.69
#